data_b52b545c106cc027b853af327d57e131
#
_entry.id   b52b545c106cc027b853af327d57e131
#
_cell.length_a   1.000
_cell.length_b   1.000
_cell.length_c   1.000
_cell.angle_alpha   90.00
_cell.angle_beta   90.00
_cell.angle_gamma   90.00
#
_symmetry.space_group_name_H-M   'P 1'
#
loop_
_entity.id
_entity.type
_entity.pdbx_description
1 polymer ?
#
loop_
_entity_poly.entity_id
_entity_poly.type
_entity_poly.pdbx_seq_one_letter_code
_entity_poly.pdbx_strand_id
1 'polypeptide(L)'
;KFTAKDTKDWDDFVNQSNNGTIFHSRRFLGYHPEDKFHDHSLIFHKKEKVIGILPAALIVENGKNILASHPGTSVGSCAVPVELSFSDALRIVEKLSSYCEGNNFCKIRITQPPLIYSRRISQYMDFAFRKAGYHYLRREVSSILFLEHSVKENLANFKSTHKTAVRKAE
;
A
#
# COMPACT_ATOMS: atom_id res chain seq x y z
N LYS A 1 -11.18 -3.63 -12.82
CA LYS A 1 -10.33 -4.70 -12.27
C LYS A 1 -9.07 -4.81 -13.11
N PHE A 2 -7.91 -5.05 -12.49
CA PHE A 2 -6.64 -5.30 -13.16
C PHE A 2 -6.70 -6.57 -14.04
N THR A 3 -6.00 -6.54 -15.15
CA THR A 3 -5.74 -7.69 -16.04
C THR A 3 -4.27 -7.75 -16.42
N ALA A 4 -3.79 -8.88 -16.92
CA ALA A 4 -2.38 -9.04 -17.31
C ALA A 4 -1.91 -8.01 -18.37
N LYS A 5 -2.81 -7.47 -19.17
CA LYS A 5 -2.53 -6.42 -20.17
C LYS A 5 -2.11 -5.09 -19.51
N ASP A 6 -2.57 -4.86 -18.28
CA ASP A 6 -2.34 -3.61 -17.55
C ASP A 6 -1.00 -3.60 -16.78
N THR A 7 -0.21 -4.70 -16.83
CA THR A 7 0.98 -4.89 -16.00
C THR A 7 1.99 -3.76 -16.17
N LYS A 8 2.30 -3.36 -17.41
CA LYS A 8 3.25 -2.28 -17.66
C LYS A 8 2.76 -0.95 -17.12
N ASP A 9 1.53 -0.58 -17.44
CA ASP A 9 0.94 0.70 -17.01
C ASP A 9 0.78 0.75 -15.50
N TRP A 10 0.49 -0.38 -14.87
CA TRP A 10 0.46 -0.54 -13.42
C TRP A 10 1.82 -0.25 -12.78
N ASP A 11 2.88 -0.91 -13.24
CA ASP A 11 4.22 -0.74 -12.66
C ASP A 11 4.79 0.66 -12.97
N ASP A 12 4.54 1.21 -14.14
CA ASP A 12 4.87 2.60 -14.47
C ASP A 12 4.16 3.59 -13.53
N PHE A 13 2.87 3.35 -13.23
CA PHE A 13 2.14 4.16 -12.27
C PHE A 13 2.72 4.03 -10.85
N VAL A 14 3.04 2.82 -10.38
CA VAL A 14 3.67 2.60 -9.07
C VAL A 14 4.95 3.42 -8.94
N ASN A 15 5.80 3.37 -9.95
CA ASN A 15 7.09 4.08 -9.96
C ASN A 15 6.94 5.60 -9.90
N GLN A 16 5.86 6.16 -10.45
CA GLN A 16 5.59 7.60 -10.47
C GLN A 16 4.70 8.07 -9.32
N SER A 17 4.06 7.15 -8.61
CA SER A 17 3.09 7.47 -7.56
C SER A 17 3.72 8.13 -6.35
N ASN A 18 2.87 8.72 -5.51
CA ASN A 18 3.29 9.39 -4.27
C ASN A 18 3.80 8.40 -3.23
N ASN A 19 3.14 7.26 -3.10
CA ASN A 19 3.29 6.32 -1.99
C ASN A 19 3.43 4.86 -2.46
N GLY A 20 3.77 4.66 -3.74
CA GLY A 20 4.08 3.33 -4.28
C GLY A 20 5.35 2.76 -3.65
N THR A 21 5.31 1.48 -3.36
CA THR A 21 6.44 0.71 -2.83
C THR A 21 6.61 -0.56 -3.65
N ILE A 22 7.68 -1.31 -3.39
CA ILE A 22 7.89 -2.63 -4.01
C ILE A 22 6.66 -3.55 -3.82
N PHE A 23 5.94 -3.42 -2.70
CA PHE A 23 4.75 -4.22 -2.39
C PHE A 23 3.55 -3.92 -3.30
N HIS A 24 3.58 -2.84 -4.05
CA HIS A 24 2.57 -2.49 -5.05
C HIS A 24 2.92 -3.00 -6.45
N SER A 25 4.20 -3.36 -6.72
CA SER A 25 4.63 -3.78 -8.07
C SER A 25 4.10 -5.16 -8.45
N ARG A 26 3.74 -5.34 -9.71
CA ARG A 26 3.27 -6.64 -10.23
C ARG A 26 4.38 -7.69 -10.19
N ARG A 27 5.64 -7.28 -10.33
CA ARG A 27 6.78 -8.16 -10.17
C ARG A 27 6.85 -8.78 -8.78
N PHE A 28 6.62 -7.98 -7.72
CA PHE A 28 6.59 -8.49 -6.35
C PHE A 28 5.34 -9.33 -6.08
N LEU A 29 4.18 -8.87 -6.52
CA LEU A 29 2.92 -9.62 -6.34
C LEU A 29 2.93 -10.96 -7.05
N GLY A 30 3.59 -11.06 -8.21
CA GLY A 30 3.79 -12.30 -8.95
C GLY A 30 4.85 -13.26 -8.37
N TYR A 31 5.52 -12.89 -7.28
CA TYR A 31 6.47 -13.78 -6.58
C TYR A 31 5.77 -14.98 -5.92
N HIS A 32 4.52 -14.84 -5.55
CA HIS A 32 3.76 -15.91 -4.93
C HIS A 32 3.35 -16.97 -5.97
N PRO A 33 3.20 -18.25 -5.55
CA PRO A 33 2.59 -19.27 -6.43
C PRO A 33 1.26 -18.79 -7.00
N GLU A 34 0.98 -19.13 -8.26
CA GLU A 34 -0.16 -18.61 -9.03
C GLU A 34 -1.52 -18.79 -8.31
N ASP A 35 -1.71 -19.92 -7.64
CA ASP A 35 -2.97 -20.25 -6.97
C ASP A 35 -3.07 -19.76 -5.53
N LYS A 36 -2.05 -19.08 -5.01
CA LYS A 36 -2.05 -18.68 -3.60
C LYS A 36 -3.06 -17.59 -3.27
N PHE A 37 -3.27 -16.66 -4.19
CA PHE A 37 -4.16 -15.52 -3.99
C PHE A 37 -5.06 -15.29 -5.20
N HIS A 38 -6.35 -15.17 -4.96
CA HIS A 38 -7.29 -14.72 -6.01
C HIS A 38 -7.17 -13.20 -6.19
N ASP A 39 -6.48 -12.78 -7.24
CA ASP A 39 -6.21 -11.36 -7.52
C ASP A 39 -7.53 -10.59 -7.80
N HIS A 40 -7.77 -9.59 -6.99
CA HIS A 40 -8.83 -8.59 -7.12
C HIS A 40 -8.27 -7.18 -7.13
N SER A 41 -7.06 -7.00 -7.64
CA SER A 41 -6.43 -5.69 -7.79
C SER A 41 -7.25 -4.75 -8.66
N LEU A 42 -7.27 -3.47 -8.30
CA LEU A 42 -8.11 -2.45 -8.92
C LEU A 42 -7.29 -1.31 -9.48
N ILE A 43 -7.73 -0.77 -10.61
CA ILE A 43 -7.23 0.47 -11.20
C ILE A 43 -8.38 1.48 -11.20
N PHE A 44 -8.14 2.65 -10.62
CA PHE A 44 -9.13 3.72 -10.55
C PHE A 44 -8.84 4.77 -11.63
N HIS A 45 -9.82 5.01 -12.47
CA HIS A 45 -9.73 5.97 -13.56
C HIS A 45 -10.63 7.19 -13.31
N LYS A 46 -10.15 8.35 -13.76
CA LYS A 46 -10.94 9.57 -13.96
C LYS A 46 -10.76 9.98 -15.41
N LYS A 47 -11.80 9.75 -16.23
CA LYS A 47 -11.68 9.76 -17.69
C LYS A 47 -10.56 8.80 -18.10
N GLU A 48 -9.61 9.21 -18.94
CA GLU A 48 -8.48 8.42 -19.42
C GLU A 48 -7.31 8.33 -18.41
N LYS A 49 -7.33 9.12 -17.32
CA LYS A 49 -6.21 9.19 -16.39
C LYS A 49 -6.39 8.21 -15.24
N VAL A 50 -5.35 7.42 -14.94
CA VAL A 50 -5.26 6.63 -13.69
C VAL A 50 -5.07 7.59 -12.52
N ILE A 51 -5.95 7.49 -11.53
CA ILE A 51 -5.91 8.30 -10.29
C ILE A 51 -5.57 7.47 -9.05
N GLY A 52 -5.44 6.17 -9.19
CA GLY A 52 -5.02 5.26 -8.12
C GLY A 52 -5.04 3.81 -8.56
N ILE A 53 -4.28 3.00 -7.86
CA ILE A 53 -4.30 1.55 -7.97
C ILE A 53 -4.38 0.94 -6.57
N LEU A 54 -4.95 -0.24 -6.46
CA LEU A 54 -5.02 -1.01 -5.21
C LEU A 54 -4.64 -2.45 -5.49
N PRO A 55 -3.46 -2.92 -5.03
CA PRO A 55 -3.19 -4.34 -5.00
C PRO A 55 -4.11 -5.00 -3.98
N ALA A 56 -4.93 -5.93 -4.41
CA ALA A 56 -5.91 -6.57 -3.55
C ALA A 56 -6.16 -8.03 -3.96
N ALA A 57 -6.54 -8.84 -2.99
CA ALA A 57 -6.96 -10.21 -3.22
C ALA A 57 -8.23 -10.54 -2.43
N LEU A 58 -8.97 -11.53 -2.92
CA LEU A 58 -10.04 -12.17 -2.18
C LEU A 58 -9.43 -13.07 -1.10
N ILE A 59 -9.90 -12.91 0.12
CA ILE A 59 -9.72 -13.88 1.20
C ILE A 59 -11.08 -14.31 1.74
N VAL A 60 -11.16 -15.55 2.22
CA VAL A 60 -12.39 -16.09 2.82
C VAL A 60 -12.17 -16.31 4.31
N GLU A 61 -12.95 -15.65 5.16
CA GLU A 61 -12.91 -15.81 6.61
C GLU A 61 -14.34 -16.15 7.11
N ASN A 62 -14.49 -17.27 7.77
CA ASN A 62 -15.77 -17.76 8.28
C ASN A 62 -16.87 -17.80 7.19
N GLY A 63 -16.53 -18.25 5.99
CA GLY A 63 -17.43 -18.34 4.86
C GLY A 63 -17.80 -16.99 4.20
N LYS A 64 -17.12 -15.89 4.58
CA LYS A 64 -17.39 -14.56 4.07
C LYS A 64 -16.25 -14.05 3.21
N ASN A 65 -16.60 -13.45 2.07
CA ASN A 65 -15.63 -12.83 1.18
C ASN A 65 -15.14 -11.49 1.70
N ILE A 66 -13.84 -11.33 1.79
CA ILE A 66 -13.17 -10.10 2.22
C ILE A 66 -12.22 -9.65 1.10
N LEU A 67 -12.34 -8.40 0.69
CA LEU A 67 -11.30 -7.77 -0.14
C LEU A 67 -10.19 -7.27 0.77
N ALA A 68 -9.00 -7.85 0.66
CA ALA A 68 -7.85 -7.44 1.44
C ALA A 68 -6.80 -6.76 0.55
N SER A 69 -6.28 -5.60 0.98
CA SER A 69 -5.10 -5.01 0.36
C SER A 69 -3.93 -5.97 0.63
N HIS A 70 -3.25 -6.37 -0.35
CA HIS A 70 -2.76 -7.67 -0.69
C HIS A 70 -2.21 -8.49 0.50
N PRO A 71 -2.78 -9.67 0.81
CA PRO A 71 -2.41 -10.46 2.01
C PRO A 71 -1.00 -11.06 1.95
N GLY A 72 -0.34 -11.03 0.79
CA GLY A 72 1.04 -11.46 0.62
C GLY A 72 2.08 -10.36 0.78
N THR A 73 1.70 -9.18 1.29
CA THR A 73 2.59 -8.02 1.45
C THR A 73 2.55 -7.46 2.86
N SER A 74 3.63 -6.79 3.28
CA SER A 74 3.70 -6.14 4.59
C SER A 74 2.82 -4.90 4.67
N VAL A 75 2.68 -4.18 3.56
CA VAL A 75 1.83 -3.00 3.40
C VAL A 75 1.17 -3.03 2.03
N GLY A 76 0.05 -2.35 1.89
CA GLY A 76 -0.69 -2.25 0.65
C GLY A 76 -1.37 -0.89 0.57
N SER A 77 -2.70 -0.87 0.46
CA SER A 77 -3.50 0.34 0.29
C SER A 77 -3.44 0.89 -1.13
N CYS A 78 -4.08 2.03 -1.36
CA CYS A 78 -4.05 2.66 -2.67
C CYS A 78 -2.72 3.38 -2.90
N ALA A 79 -2.00 3.02 -3.96
CA ALA A 79 -0.99 3.92 -4.50
C ALA A 79 -1.69 5.01 -5.32
N VAL A 80 -1.27 6.27 -5.11
CA VAL A 80 -1.95 7.44 -5.66
C VAL A 80 -0.93 8.44 -6.23
N PRO A 81 -1.30 9.31 -7.18
CA PRO A 81 -0.37 10.30 -7.72
C PRO A 81 0.06 11.32 -6.65
N VAL A 82 1.23 11.93 -6.86
CA VAL A 82 1.78 12.98 -5.99
C VAL A 82 0.78 14.14 -5.84
N GLU A 83 0.12 14.50 -6.95
CA GLU A 83 -0.87 15.59 -7.00
C GLU A 83 -2.31 15.06 -6.88
N LEU A 84 -2.54 14.09 -5.97
CA LEU A 84 -3.89 13.63 -5.68
C LEU A 84 -4.73 14.79 -5.13
N SER A 85 -5.88 15.05 -5.75
CA SER A 85 -6.85 15.98 -5.18
C SER A 85 -7.68 15.32 -4.07
N PHE A 86 -8.16 16.13 -3.14
CA PHE A 86 -9.04 15.65 -2.08
C PHE A 86 -10.33 15.00 -2.63
N SER A 87 -10.91 15.60 -3.67
CA SER A 87 -12.10 15.04 -4.33
C SER A 87 -11.82 13.69 -5.01
N ASP A 88 -10.61 13.50 -5.55
CA ASP A 88 -10.25 12.21 -6.15
C ASP A 88 -9.99 11.14 -5.10
N ALA A 89 -9.44 11.50 -3.92
CA ALA A 89 -9.33 10.57 -2.79
C ALA A 89 -10.71 10.04 -2.35
N LEU A 90 -11.69 10.93 -2.21
CA LEU A 90 -13.08 10.54 -1.89
C LEU A 90 -13.67 9.62 -2.97
N ARG A 91 -13.46 9.97 -4.24
CA ARG A 91 -13.94 9.17 -5.39
C ARG A 91 -13.33 7.77 -5.43
N ILE A 92 -12.04 7.63 -5.13
CA ILE A 92 -11.38 6.32 -5.06
C ILE A 92 -12.06 5.44 -4.02
N VAL A 93 -12.30 5.96 -2.81
CA VAL A 93 -12.91 5.19 -1.72
C VAL A 93 -14.38 4.84 -2.05
N GLU A 94 -15.13 5.78 -2.62
CA GLU A 94 -16.50 5.53 -3.09
C GLU A 94 -16.54 4.39 -4.12
N LYS A 95 -15.67 4.45 -5.15
CA LYS A 95 -15.58 3.41 -6.18
C LYS A 95 -15.14 2.06 -5.62
N LEU A 96 -14.25 2.05 -4.63
CA LEU A 96 -13.85 0.84 -3.92
C LEU A 96 -15.04 0.21 -3.19
N SER A 97 -15.81 0.99 -2.46
CA SER A 97 -17.01 0.52 -1.75
C SER A 97 -18.05 -0.05 -2.72
N SER A 98 -18.37 0.70 -3.79
CA SER A 98 -19.31 0.24 -4.83
C SER A 98 -18.84 -1.05 -5.52
N TYR A 99 -17.54 -1.18 -5.79
CA TYR A 99 -16.98 -2.40 -6.34
C TYR A 99 -17.20 -3.60 -5.42
N CYS A 100 -16.96 -3.41 -4.12
CA CYS A 100 -17.11 -4.49 -3.14
C CYS A 100 -18.56 -4.91 -2.97
N GLU A 101 -19.50 -3.97 -2.94
CA GLU A 101 -20.93 -4.24 -2.90
C GLU A 101 -21.39 -5.04 -4.12
N GLY A 102 -20.96 -4.63 -5.33
CA GLY A 102 -21.30 -5.30 -6.58
C GLY A 102 -20.63 -6.66 -6.79
N ASN A 103 -19.63 -7.03 -5.98
CA ASN A 103 -18.90 -8.30 -6.10
C ASN A 103 -19.00 -9.20 -4.85
N ASN A 104 -20.04 -8.99 -4.03
CA ASN A 104 -20.33 -9.82 -2.85
C ASN A 104 -19.20 -9.87 -1.80
N PHE A 105 -18.46 -8.79 -1.64
CA PHE A 105 -17.54 -8.62 -0.53
C PHE A 105 -18.29 -8.05 0.68
N CYS A 106 -18.23 -8.73 1.81
CA CYS A 106 -18.85 -8.27 3.04
C CYS A 106 -17.96 -7.37 3.89
N LYS A 107 -16.66 -7.30 3.55
CA LYS A 107 -15.66 -6.52 4.27
C LYS A 107 -14.52 -6.08 3.36
N ILE A 108 -13.96 -4.91 3.66
CA ILE A 108 -12.74 -4.41 3.03
C ILE A 108 -11.69 -4.25 4.14
N ARG A 109 -10.51 -4.82 3.92
CA ARG A 109 -9.37 -4.72 4.84
C ARG A 109 -8.21 -4.05 4.12
N ILE A 110 -7.79 -2.88 4.61
CA ILE A 110 -6.69 -2.10 4.01
C ILE A 110 -5.54 -2.02 5.01
N THR A 111 -4.34 -2.38 4.57
CA THR A 111 -3.10 -2.23 5.34
C THR A 111 -2.34 -1.03 4.82
N GLN A 112 -2.45 0.11 5.51
CA GLN A 112 -1.81 1.34 5.07
C GLN A 112 -0.29 1.32 5.34
N PRO A 113 0.53 1.82 4.40
CA PRO A 113 1.94 2.01 4.65
C PRO A 113 2.17 3.19 5.61
N PRO A 114 3.28 3.20 6.36
CA PRO A 114 3.73 4.39 7.07
C PRO A 114 3.87 5.59 6.15
N LEU A 115 3.49 6.78 6.62
CA LEU A 115 3.53 8.01 5.82
C LEU A 115 4.93 8.39 5.31
N ILE A 116 5.98 7.88 5.97
CA ILE A 116 7.37 8.11 5.56
C ILE A 116 7.68 7.59 4.14
N TYR A 117 6.92 6.64 3.63
CA TYR A 117 7.08 6.14 2.26
C TYR A 117 6.47 7.08 1.20
N SER A 118 5.80 8.15 1.62
CA SER A 118 5.21 9.12 0.70
C SER A 118 6.24 10.17 0.29
N ARG A 119 6.31 10.47 -1.01
CA ARG A 119 7.13 11.60 -1.54
C ARG A 119 6.61 12.95 -1.04
N ARG A 120 5.30 13.07 -0.96
CA ARG A 120 4.59 14.20 -0.38
C ARG A 120 3.63 13.69 0.69
N ILE A 121 3.81 14.12 1.93
CA ILE A 121 2.95 13.72 3.04
C ILE A 121 1.54 14.25 2.79
N SER A 122 0.57 13.34 2.81
CA SER A 122 -0.86 13.66 2.68
C SER A 122 -1.70 12.66 3.47
N GLN A 123 -2.73 13.17 4.11
CA GLN A 123 -3.72 12.37 4.84
C GLN A 123 -5.05 12.24 4.09
N TYR A 124 -5.11 12.61 2.80
CA TYR A 124 -6.36 12.60 2.04
C TYR A 124 -6.99 11.22 1.94
N MET A 125 -6.19 10.18 1.73
CA MET A 125 -6.71 8.80 1.67
C MET A 125 -7.19 8.31 3.05
N ASP A 126 -6.44 8.60 4.13
CA ASP A 126 -6.85 8.25 5.49
C ASP A 126 -8.18 8.92 5.85
N PHE A 127 -8.29 10.22 5.60
CA PHE A 127 -9.53 10.95 5.80
C PHE A 127 -10.69 10.39 4.95
N ALA A 128 -10.45 10.08 3.68
CA ALA A 128 -11.47 9.54 2.79
C ALA A 128 -11.99 8.18 3.28
N PHE A 129 -11.12 7.29 3.72
CA PHE A 129 -11.51 6.04 4.36
C PHE A 129 -12.34 6.29 5.63
N ARG A 130 -11.88 7.17 6.53
CA ARG A 130 -12.61 7.49 7.76
C ARG A 130 -13.99 8.06 7.47
N LYS A 131 -14.11 8.98 6.52
CA LYS A 131 -15.38 9.57 6.09
C LYS A 131 -16.34 8.51 5.52
N ALA A 132 -15.82 7.49 4.85
CA ALA A 132 -16.60 6.37 4.32
C ALA A 132 -16.91 5.28 5.36
N GLY A 133 -16.66 5.51 6.65
CA GLY A 133 -17.01 4.61 7.74
C GLY A 133 -15.96 3.53 8.06
N TYR A 134 -14.76 3.61 7.46
CA TYR A 134 -13.69 2.69 7.85
C TYR A 134 -13.18 3.00 9.26
N HIS A 135 -12.81 1.95 10.00
CA HIS A 135 -12.22 2.07 11.34
C HIS A 135 -10.86 1.41 11.38
N TYR A 136 -10.01 1.87 12.29
CA TYR A 136 -8.76 1.18 12.55
C TYR A 136 -9.04 -0.14 13.26
N LEU A 137 -8.70 -1.24 12.59
CA LEU A 137 -8.69 -2.56 13.18
C LEU A 137 -7.48 -2.74 14.09
N ARG A 138 -6.33 -2.19 13.67
CA ARG A 138 -5.06 -2.23 14.37
C ARG A 138 -4.26 -0.98 14.03
N ARG A 139 -3.53 -0.44 15.00
CA ARG A 139 -2.51 0.60 14.80
C ARG A 139 -1.21 0.14 15.43
N GLU A 140 -0.15 0.32 14.70
CA GLU A 140 1.21 0.01 15.16
C GLU A 140 2.06 1.26 15.10
N VAL A 141 3.08 1.30 15.94
CA VAL A 141 4.09 2.35 15.95
C VAL A 141 5.32 1.82 15.25
N SER A 142 5.79 2.54 14.24
CA SER A 142 7.05 2.25 13.56
C SER A 142 8.11 3.26 13.98
N SER A 143 9.28 2.78 14.37
CA SER A 143 10.45 3.63 14.57
C SER A 143 11.19 3.78 13.25
N ILE A 144 11.64 4.99 12.97
CA ILE A 144 12.36 5.34 11.74
C ILE A 144 13.75 5.81 12.11
N LEU A 145 14.75 5.28 11.45
CA LEU A 145 16.12 5.76 11.52
C LEU A 145 16.49 6.40 10.18
N PHE A 146 16.71 7.70 10.20
CA PHE A 146 17.31 8.38 9.06
C PHE A 146 18.80 8.09 9.03
N LEU A 147 19.27 7.60 7.87
CA LEU A 147 20.67 7.25 7.68
C LEU A 147 21.45 8.49 7.25
N GLU A 148 22.64 8.64 7.82
CA GLU A 148 23.64 9.61 7.38
C GLU A 148 24.33 9.14 6.10
N HIS A 149 25.09 10.02 5.46
CA HIS A 149 25.74 9.73 4.16
C HIS A 149 26.84 8.69 4.23
N SER A 150 27.41 8.43 5.41
CA SER A 150 28.48 7.46 5.58
C SER A 150 28.25 6.49 6.73
N VAL A 151 28.84 5.29 6.61
CA VAL A 151 28.83 4.29 7.68
C VAL A 151 29.42 4.85 8.97
N LYS A 152 30.51 5.63 8.86
CA LYS A 152 31.19 6.25 10.01
C LYS A 152 30.25 7.18 10.78
N GLU A 153 29.49 8.03 10.10
CA GLU A 153 28.53 8.95 10.72
C GLU A 153 27.38 8.19 11.36
N ASN A 154 26.82 7.19 10.68
CA ASN A 154 25.77 6.33 11.24
C ASN A 154 26.25 5.62 12.53
N LEU A 155 27.48 5.07 12.53
CA LEU A 155 28.07 4.44 13.72
C LEU A 155 28.34 5.45 14.83
N ALA A 156 28.66 6.70 14.51
CA ALA A 156 28.86 7.74 15.50
C ALA A 156 27.59 8.02 16.32
N ASN A 157 26.42 7.89 15.70
CA ASN A 157 25.11 8.09 16.34
C ASN A 157 24.65 6.90 17.20
N PHE A 158 25.32 5.76 17.13
CA PHE A 158 24.95 4.58 17.94
C PHE A 158 25.37 4.75 19.40
N LYS A 159 24.58 4.21 20.33
CA LYS A 159 24.98 4.06 21.73
C LYS A 159 26.21 3.16 21.82
N SER A 160 27.02 3.37 22.86
CA SER A 160 28.28 2.63 23.08
C SER A 160 28.10 1.10 23.06
N THR A 161 27.01 0.60 23.63
CA THR A 161 26.66 -0.83 23.63
C THR A 161 26.46 -1.37 22.22
N HIS A 162 25.81 -0.63 21.33
CA HIS A 162 25.60 -1.02 19.94
C HIS A 162 26.90 -0.96 19.13
N LYS A 163 27.76 0.04 19.37
CA LYS A 163 29.10 0.13 18.77
C LYS A 163 29.96 -1.10 19.11
N THR A 164 29.85 -1.54 20.37
CA THR A 164 30.56 -2.74 20.81
C THR A 164 30.03 -4.01 20.14
N ALA A 165 28.69 -4.11 19.95
CA ALA A 165 28.10 -5.24 19.26
C ALA A 165 28.52 -5.31 17.79
N VAL A 166 28.55 -4.18 17.08
CA VAL A 166 29.02 -4.11 15.69
C VAL A 166 30.48 -4.58 15.59
N ARG A 167 31.38 -4.05 16.43
CA ARG A 167 32.81 -4.44 16.42
C ARG A 167 33.06 -5.93 16.72
N LYS A 168 32.15 -6.58 17.45
CA LYS A 168 32.25 -8.02 17.71
C LYS A 168 31.74 -8.88 16.55
N ALA A 169 30.97 -8.30 15.63
CA ALA A 169 30.42 -8.98 14.47
C ALA A 169 31.29 -8.85 13.20
N GLU A 170 32.24 -7.90 13.21
CA GLU A 170 33.28 -7.73 12.20
C GLU A 170 34.45 -8.73 12.45
#